data_1610b7774954610f2b3fde27c4190c09
#
_entry.id   1610b7774954610f2b3fde27c4190c09
#
_cell.length_a   1.000
_cell.length_b   1.000
_cell.length_c   1.000
_cell.angle_alpha   90.00
_cell.angle_beta   90.00
_cell.angle_gamma   90.00
#
_symmetry.space_group_name_H-M   'P 1'
#
loop_
_entity.id
_entity.type
_entity.pdbx_description
1 polymer ?
#
loop_
_entity_poly.entity_id
_entity_poly.type
_entity_poly.pdbx_seq_one_letter_code
_entity_poly.pdbx_strand_id
1 'polypeptide(L)'
;MTAETLTPDDRVLPLSQALLLPRIAIESTMPVIDGGEFAVKAVVGQRISVTSKVFADGHDTLAVVIRWRALQDESWHRVVMADVGNNGWEGAFTVTAQGPHEYCIEAWIDTFASFCYELRKKHEAGVPVSLELQEGRSLVLQAAERSDNPLRERLMLLHHELSGLLETEQVALFLHDDSAHLMTQADHHAYLSISTVYPIDVERERAQFASWYELFPRSITDDPARHGTFNDVHARLPMIHDMGFDVLYFPPIHPIGRKIGRAHV
;
A
#
# COMPACT_ATOMS: atom_id res chain seq x y z
N MET A 1 -24.77 -20.47 -17.80
CA MET A 1 -23.54 -19.83 -18.25
C MET A 1 -22.59 -20.93 -18.66
N THR A 2 -22.46 -21.14 -19.95
CA THR A 2 -21.53 -22.13 -20.55
C THR A 2 -20.12 -21.59 -20.44
N ALA A 3 -19.24 -22.33 -19.73
CA ALA A 3 -17.81 -22.03 -19.73
C ALA A 3 -17.30 -22.19 -21.16
N GLU A 4 -16.91 -21.11 -21.82
CA GLU A 4 -16.14 -21.14 -23.05
C GLU A 4 -14.81 -21.83 -22.76
N THR A 5 -14.64 -23.02 -23.31
CA THR A 5 -13.36 -23.73 -23.28
C THR A 5 -12.45 -23.03 -24.27
N LEU A 6 -11.52 -22.21 -23.78
CA LEU A 6 -10.47 -21.60 -24.57
C LEU A 6 -9.69 -22.71 -25.31
N THR A 7 -9.58 -22.61 -26.64
CA THR A 7 -8.75 -23.52 -27.44
C THR A 7 -7.26 -23.26 -27.15
N PRO A 8 -6.35 -24.24 -27.34
CA PRO A 8 -4.92 -24.05 -27.09
C PRO A 8 -4.30 -22.87 -27.85
N ASP A 9 -4.84 -22.50 -29.01
CA ASP A 9 -4.39 -21.39 -29.84
C ASP A 9 -4.74 -20.00 -29.25
N ASP A 10 -5.82 -19.92 -28.47
CA ASP A 10 -6.25 -18.65 -27.81
C ASP A 10 -5.33 -18.22 -26.65
N ARG A 11 -4.37 -19.09 -26.27
CA ARG A 11 -3.42 -18.82 -25.16
C ARG A 11 -2.07 -18.27 -25.64
N VAL A 12 -1.81 -18.25 -26.94
CA VAL A 12 -0.55 -17.76 -27.51
C VAL A 12 -0.75 -16.32 -27.96
N LEU A 13 -0.20 -15.39 -27.20
CA LEU A 13 -0.16 -13.99 -27.60
C LEU A 13 0.76 -13.79 -28.80
N PRO A 14 0.38 -12.99 -29.81
CA PRO A 14 1.29 -12.56 -30.88
C PRO A 14 2.56 -11.96 -30.26
N LEU A 15 3.74 -12.22 -30.87
CA LEU A 15 5.03 -11.72 -30.38
C LEU A 15 5.01 -10.19 -30.10
N SER A 16 4.34 -9.43 -30.97
CA SER A 16 4.19 -7.99 -30.80
C SER A 16 3.44 -7.58 -29.53
N GLN A 17 2.49 -8.40 -29.07
CA GLN A 17 1.77 -8.18 -27.81
C GLN A 17 2.56 -8.72 -26.62
N ALA A 18 3.21 -9.88 -26.78
CA ALA A 18 4.05 -10.45 -25.74
C ALA A 18 5.21 -9.52 -25.33
N LEU A 19 5.79 -8.80 -26.30
CA LEU A 19 6.85 -7.82 -26.07
C LEU A 19 6.38 -6.57 -25.29
N LEU A 20 5.08 -6.33 -25.22
CA LEU A 20 4.50 -5.21 -24.48
C LEU A 20 4.10 -5.58 -23.05
N LEU A 21 4.14 -6.87 -22.70
CA LEU A 21 3.84 -7.30 -21.34
C LEU A 21 4.94 -6.84 -20.38
N PRO A 22 4.57 -6.39 -19.18
CA PRO A 22 5.55 -6.06 -18.16
C PRO A 22 6.33 -7.32 -17.76
N ARG A 23 7.64 -7.19 -17.54
CA ARG A 23 8.48 -8.28 -17.02
C ARG A 23 8.16 -8.66 -15.58
N ILE A 24 7.55 -7.75 -14.83
CA ILE A 24 7.16 -7.95 -13.44
C ILE A 24 5.63 -8.00 -13.38
N ALA A 25 5.10 -9.10 -12.88
CA ALA A 25 3.69 -9.28 -12.61
C ALA A 25 3.37 -8.88 -11.17
N ILE A 26 2.28 -8.13 -10.98
CA ILE A 26 1.74 -7.75 -9.68
C ILE A 26 0.32 -8.31 -9.62
N GLU A 27 0.07 -9.26 -8.71
CA GLU A 27 -1.18 -10.00 -8.63
C GLU A 27 -1.67 -10.13 -7.18
N SER A 28 -2.93 -10.51 -7.03
CA SER A 28 -3.51 -10.86 -5.72
C SER A 28 -3.28 -9.79 -4.64
N THR A 29 -3.35 -8.51 -5.02
CA THR A 29 -3.21 -7.40 -4.06
C THR A 29 -4.41 -7.35 -3.12
N MET A 30 -4.16 -7.21 -1.83
CA MET A 30 -5.16 -7.06 -0.77
C MET A 30 -4.76 -5.92 0.19
N PRO A 31 -5.74 -5.17 0.75
CA PRO A 31 -7.19 -5.34 0.64
C PRO A 31 -7.76 -4.65 -0.62
N VAL A 32 -8.55 -5.37 -1.39
CA VAL A 32 -9.23 -4.86 -2.60
C VAL A 32 -10.66 -5.38 -2.63
N ILE A 33 -11.62 -4.54 -3.01
CA ILE A 33 -13.03 -4.92 -3.16
C ILE A 33 -13.39 -4.86 -4.65
N ASP A 34 -13.87 -5.98 -5.18
CA ASP A 34 -14.29 -6.14 -6.58
C ASP A 34 -13.27 -5.56 -7.59
N GLY A 35 -12.01 -6.00 -7.47
CA GLY A 35 -10.93 -5.55 -8.36
C GLY A 35 -10.56 -4.06 -8.24
N GLY A 36 -11.05 -3.36 -7.21
CA GLY A 36 -10.84 -1.93 -7.00
C GLY A 36 -12.01 -1.04 -7.46
N GLU A 37 -13.13 -1.64 -7.85
CA GLU A 37 -14.34 -0.88 -8.20
C GLU A 37 -14.93 -0.15 -6.98
N PHE A 38 -14.83 -0.77 -5.78
CA PHE A 38 -15.31 -0.17 -4.54
C PHE A 38 -14.16 0.12 -3.58
N ALA A 39 -14.31 1.22 -2.81
CA ALA A 39 -13.33 1.60 -1.82
C ALA A 39 -13.32 0.66 -0.62
N VAL A 40 -12.12 0.31 -0.17
CA VAL A 40 -11.90 -0.37 1.11
C VAL A 40 -12.24 0.61 2.24
N LYS A 41 -13.05 0.19 3.21
CA LYS A 41 -13.38 1.01 4.38
C LYS A 41 -12.27 0.96 5.42
N ALA A 42 -11.94 2.12 5.94
CA ALA A 42 -10.99 2.29 7.03
C ALA A 42 -11.43 3.43 7.94
N VAL A 43 -10.79 3.60 9.09
CA VAL A 43 -10.97 4.73 9.99
C VAL A 43 -9.65 5.44 10.24
N VAL A 44 -9.73 6.71 10.63
CA VAL A 44 -8.54 7.50 11.00
C VAL A 44 -7.74 6.77 12.09
N GLY A 45 -6.42 6.72 11.94
CA GLY A 45 -5.51 6.00 12.82
C GLY A 45 -5.38 4.51 12.53
N GLN A 46 -6.19 3.94 11.65
CA GLN A 46 -6.11 2.52 11.30
C GLN A 46 -4.83 2.22 10.50
N ARG A 47 -4.16 1.14 10.90
CA ARG A 47 -3.06 0.55 10.14
C ARG A 47 -3.64 -0.39 9.09
N ILE A 48 -3.34 -0.10 7.82
CA ILE A 48 -3.76 -0.91 6.66
C ILE A 48 -2.61 -1.82 6.28
N SER A 49 -2.81 -3.13 6.48
CA SER A 49 -1.87 -4.15 6.03
C SER A 49 -2.15 -4.49 4.57
N VAL A 50 -1.13 -4.44 3.74
CA VAL A 50 -1.20 -4.73 2.31
C VAL A 50 -0.36 -5.96 2.01
N THR A 51 -0.94 -6.89 1.28
CA THR A 51 -0.25 -8.06 0.74
C THR A 51 -0.38 -8.08 -0.77
N SER A 52 0.62 -8.61 -1.45
CA SER A 52 0.58 -8.79 -2.92
C SER A 52 1.46 -9.96 -3.32
N LYS A 53 1.18 -10.56 -4.47
CA LYS A 53 2.12 -11.45 -5.15
C LYS A 53 2.82 -10.68 -6.24
N VAL A 54 4.16 -10.63 -6.16
CA VAL A 54 4.99 -9.93 -7.14
C VAL A 54 6.13 -10.85 -7.56
N PHE A 55 6.27 -11.06 -8.86
CA PHE A 55 7.31 -11.92 -9.42
C PHE A 55 7.72 -11.44 -10.82
N ALA A 56 8.91 -11.83 -11.24
CA ALA A 56 9.46 -11.56 -12.57
C ALA A 56 9.91 -12.85 -13.24
N ASP A 57 10.19 -12.77 -14.54
CA ASP A 57 10.95 -13.78 -15.26
C ASP A 57 12.42 -13.73 -14.80
N GLY A 58 12.97 -14.84 -14.33
CA GLY A 58 14.36 -14.94 -13.89
C GLY A 58 14.53 -14.96 -12.37
N HIS A 59 15.73 -14.61 -11.91
CA HIS A 59 16.16 -14.70 -10.52
C HIS A 59 16.61 -13.35 -9.93
N ASP A 60 16.27 -12.26 -10.61
CA ASP A 60 16.61 -10.93 -10.18
C ASP A 60 15.92 -10.58 -8.84
N THR A 61 16.61 -9.84 -8.02
CA THR A 61 16.02 -9.30 -6.77
C THR A 61 15.05 -8.18 -7.13
N LEU A 62 13.84 -8.26 -6.58
CA LEU A 62 12.85 -7.22 -6.74
C LEU A 62 12.87 -6.24 -5.57
N ALA A 63 12.61 -4.98 -5.87
CA ALA A 63 12.18 -3.99 -4.90
C ALA A 63 10.67 -3.78 -5.09
N VAL A 64 9.91 -3.81 -3.98
CA VAL A 64 8.45 -3.65 -4.00
C VAL A 64 8.06 -2.64 -2.95
N VAL A 65 7.24 -1.66 -3.34
CA VAL A 65 6.77 -0.61 -2.44
C VAL A 65 5.27 -0.39 -2.57
N ILE A 66 4.64 -0.04 -1.47
CA ILE A 66 3.31 0.55 -1.45
C ILE A 66 3.47 2.04 -1.68
N ARG A 67 2.74 2.60 -2.64
CA ARG A 67 2.50 4.04 -2.72
C ARG A 67 1.09 4.32 -2.24
N TRP A 68 0.93 5.32 -1.39
CA TRP A 68 -0.39 5.73 -0.89
C TRP A 68 -0.45 7.23 -0.65
N ARG A 69 -1.64 7.81 -0.72
CA ARG A 69 -1.90 9.21 -0.37
C ARG A 69 -3.38 9.45 -0.05
N ALA A 70 -3.68 10.55 0.64
CA ALA A 70 -5.01 11.12 0.57
C ALA A 70 -5.21 11.78 -0.81
N LEU A 71 -6.41 11.72 -1.38
CA LEU A 71 -6.66 12.30 -2.73
C LEU A 71 -6.40 13.79 -2.81
N GLN A 72 -6.43 14.50 -1.69
CA GLN A 72 -6.10 15.92 -1.59
C GLN A 72 -4.60 16.23 -1.59
N ASP A 73 -3.76 15.21 -1.35
CA ASP A 73 -2.31 15.38 -1.29
C ASP A 73 -1.71 15.30 -2.70
N GLU A 74 -0.79 16.21 -3.01
CA GLU A 74 -0.07 16.18 -4.29
C GLU A 74 1.00 15.09 -4.33
N SER A 75 1.59 14.77 -3.17
CA SER A 75 2.69 13.82 -3.05
C SER A 75 2.24 12.44 -2.57
N TRP A 76 2.94 11.42 -3.07
CA TRP A 76 2.77 10.04 -2.63
C TRP A 76 3.73 9.70 -1.49
N HIS A 77 3.21 9.06 -0.47
CA HIS A 77 4.02 8.37 0.53
C HIS A 77 4.45 7.00 0.00
N ARG A 78 5.60 6.52 0.46
CA ARG A 78 6.15 5.21 0.07
C ARG A 78 6.48 4.37 1.29
N VAL A 79 6.16 3.08 1.23
CA VAL A 79 6.50 2.09 2.25
C VAL A 79 7.07 0.86 1.54
N VAL A 80 8.28 0.47 1.91
CA VAL A 80 8.92 -0.75 1.39
C VAL A 80 8.16 -1.97 1.91
N MET A 81 7.88 -2.92 1.02
CA MET A 81 7.31 -4.22 1.37
C MET A 81 8.42 -5.24 1.65
N ALA A 82 8.14 -6.15 2.56
CA ALA A 82 9.01 -7.27 2.87
C ALA A 82 8.64 -8.50 2.04
N ASP A 83 9.64 -9.21 1.51
CA ASP A 83 9.46 -10.54 0.91
C ASP A 83 9.19 -11.55 2.02
N VAL A 84 8.04 -12.25 1.92
CA VAL A 84 7.61 -13.29 2.87
C VAL A 84 7.67 -14.69 2.27
N GLY A 85 8.33 -14.82 1.14
CA GLY A 85 8.47 -16.07 0.39
C GLY A 85 7.30 -16.39 -0.55
N ASN A 86 7.50 -17.35 -1.44
CA ASN A 86 6.51 -17.76 -2.44
C ASN A 86 5.94 -16.60 -3.28
N ASN A 87 6.79 -15.65 -3.66
CA ASN A 87 6.44 -14.41 -4.35
C ASN A 87 5.49 -13.50 -3.55
N GLY A 88 5.29 -13.76 -2.26
CA GLY A 88 4.46 -12.96 -1.36
C GLY A 88 5.22 -11.75 -0.84
N TRP A 89 4.56 -10.60 -0.81
CA TRP A 89 5.08 -9.34 -0.30
C TRP A 89 4.11 -8.74 0.68
N GLU A 90 4.62 -8.19 1.78
CA GLU A 90 3.81 -7.60 2.84
C GLU A 90 4.35 -6.22 3.26
N GLY A 91 3.44 -5.30 3.50
CA GLY A 91 3.74 -3.98 4.03
C GLY A 91 2.53 -3.38 4.70
N ALA A 92 2.69 -2.23 5.35
CA ALA A 92 1.55 -1.55 5.95
C ALA A 92 1.81 -0.05 6.08
N PHE A 93 0.73 0.71 6.02
CA PHE A 93 0.74 2.16 6.27
C PHE A 93 -0.42 2.54 7.18
N THR A 94 -0.36 3.73 7.77
CA THR A 94 -1.41 4.24 8.66
C THR A 94 -2.06 5.46 8.04
N VAL A 95 -3.39 5.44 7.91
CA VAL A 95 -4.16 6.59 7.43
C VAL A 95 -4.41 7.55 8.57
N THR A 96 -4.06 8.83 8.41
CA THR A 96 -4.10 9.84 9.48
C THR A 96 -5.16 10.91 9.28
N ALA A 97 -5.75 10.98 8.09
CA ALA A 97 -6.77 11.96 7.74
C ALA A 97 -8.08 11.26 7.32
N GLN A 98 -9.22 11.90 7.60
CA GLN A 98 -10.52 11.45 7.10
C GLN A 98 -10.68 11.83 5.63
N GLY A 99 -11.41 10.99 4.88
CA GLY A 99 -11.74 11.22 3.47
C GLY A 99 -11.16 10.17 2.53
N PRO A 100 -11.28 10.38 1.22
CA PRO A 100 -10.83 9.43 0.23
C PRO A 100 -9.30 9.38 0.14
N HIS A 101 -8.78 8.16 0.11
CA HIS A 101 -7.38 7.82 -0.09
C HIS A 101 -7.25 6.84 -1.24
N GLU A 102 -6.04 6.65 -1.70
CA GLU A 102 -5.71 5.67 -2.71
C GLU A 102 -4.34 5.04 -2.46
N TYR A 103 -4.14 3.82 -2.94
CA TYR A 103 -2.85 3.17 -2.91
C TYR A 103 -2.64 2.31 -4.16
N CYS A 104 -1.38 2.04 -4.49
CA CYS A 104 -0.96 1.09 -5.49
C CYS A 104 0.35 0.42 -5.08
N ILE A 105 0.73 -0.63 -5.79
CA ILE A 105 2.01 -1.31 -5.64
C ILE A 105 2.90 -0.90 -6.82
N GLU A 106 4.14 -0.52 -6.52
CA GLU A 106 5.21 -0.38 -7.49
C GLU A 106 6.24 -1.48 -7.26
N ALA A 107 6.72 -2.07 -8.34
CA ALA A 107 7.76 -3.07 -8.31
C ALA A 107 8.75 -2.87 -9.46
N TRP A 108 10.03 -3.10 -9.19
CA TRP A 108 11.10 -3.02 -10.20
C TRP A 108 12.23 -3.99 -9.87
N ILE A 109 13.10 -4.23 -10.84
CA ILE A 109 14.32 -5.01 -10.61
C ILE A 109 15.32 -4.10 -9.90
N ASP A 110 15.69 -4.46 -8.66
CA ASP A 110 16.81 -3.86 -7.96
C ASP A 110 18.11 -4.45 -8.52
N THR A 111 18.68 -3.74 -9.48
CA THR A 111 19.87 -4.19 -10.20
C THR A 111 21.08 -4.33 -9.27
N PHE A 112 21.23 -3.42 -8.29
CA PHE A 112 22.34 -3.49 -7.35
C PHE A 112 22.17 -4.60 -6.31
N ALA A 113 20.96 -4.80 -5.78
CA ALA A 113 20.68 -5.91 -4.88
C ALA A 113 20.87 -7.27 -5.59
N SER A 114 20.46 -7.39 -6.85
CA SER A 114 20.69 -8.58 -7.68
C SER A 114 22.19 -8.85 -7.84
N PHE A 115 22.97 -7.83 -8.18
CA PHE A 115 24.44 -7.91 -8.24
C PHE A 115 25.03 -8.35 -6.90
N CYS A 116 24.67 -7.73 -5.77
CA CYS A 116 25.16 -8.08 -4.46
C CYS A 116 24.82 -9.53 -4.07
N TYR A 117 23.64 -10.02 -4.44
CA TYR A 117 23.23 -11.39 -4.19
C TYR A 117 24.12 -12.39 -4.94
N GLU A 118 24.40 -12.16 -6.22
CA GLU A 118 25.28 -13.00 -7.02
C GLU A 118 26.73 -12.94 -6.54
N LEU A 119 27.24 -11.73 -6.27
CA LEU A 119 28.60 -11.53 -5.75
C LEU A 119 28.81 -12.30 -4.43
N ARG A 120 27.87 -12.20 -3.51
CA ARG A 120 27.93 -12.93 -2.24
C ARG A 120 27.98 -14.44 -2.45
N LYS A 121 27.09 -14.99 -3.27
CA LYS A 121 27.04 -16.43 -3.56
C LYS A 121 28.32 -16.95 -4.18
N LYS A 122 28.88 -16.26 -5.17
CA LYS A 122 30.14 -16.66 -5.83
C LYS A 122 31.32 -16.56 -4.87
N HIS A 123 31.40 -15.50 -4.07
CA HIS A 123 32.44 -15.30 -3.09
C HIS A 123 32.41 -16.39 -1.99
N GLU A 124 31.23 -16.72 -1.45
CA GLU A 124 31.05 -17.80 -0.47
C GLU A 124 31.39 -19.19 -1.02
N ALA A 125 31.15 -19.39 -2.31
CA ALA A 125 31.52 -20.62 -3.02
C ALA A 125 33.01 -20.71 -3.41
N GLY A 126 33.80 -19.68 -3.12
CA GLY A 126 35.23 -19.62 -3.47
C GLY A 126 35.51 -19.49 -4.98
N VAL A 127 34.55 -19.04 -5.74
CA VAL A 127 34.67 -18.79 -7.19
C VAL A 127 35.36 -17.43 -7.40
N PRO A 128 36.30 -17.29 -8.36
CA PRO A 128 36.85 -15.98 -8.70
C PRO A 128 35.77 -14.96 -9.06
N VAL A 129 35.84 -13.75 -8.49
CA VAL A 129 34.83 -12.70 -8.62
C VAL A 129 35.32 -11.44 -9.34
N SER A 130 36.47 -11.51 -10.00
CA SER A 130 37.08 -10.35 -10.67
C SER A 130 36.20 -9.70 -11.74
N LEU A 131 35.41 -10.50 -12.45
CA LEU A 131 34.43 -10.01 -13.46
C LEU A 131 33.27 -9.30 -12.78
N GLU A 132 32.71 -9.89 -11.73
CA GLU A 132 31.64 -9.31 -10.93
C GLU A 132 32.07 -7.98 -10.30
N LEU A 133 33.29 -7.89 -9.79
CA LEU A 133 33.81 -6.64 -9.24
C LEU A 133 33.96 -5.54 -10.32
N GLN A 134 34.32 -5.90 -11.53
CA GLN A 134 34.33 -4.98 -12.67
C GLN A 134 32.93 -4.50 -13.02
N GLU A 135 31.97 -5.42 -13.08
CA GLU A 135 30.56 -5.11 -13.30
C GLU A 135 29.99 -4.20 -12.22
N GLY A 136 30.23 -4.51 -10.94
CA GLY A 136 29.81 -3.70 -9.82
C GLY A 136 30.35 -2.26 -9.88
N ARG A 137 31.63 -2.08 -10.23
CA ARG A 137 32.19 -0.72 -10.45
C ARG A 137 31.50 0.00 -11.60
N SER A 138 31.16 -0.72 -12.69
CA SER A 138 30.41 -0.14 -13.79
C SER A 138 29.00 0.29 -13.38
N LEU A 139 28.31 -0.49 -12.53
CA LEU A 139 27.00 -0.12 -11.98
C LEU A 139 27.07 1.16 -11.16
N VAL A 140 28.05 1.29 -10.29
CA VAL A 140 28.26 2.51 -9.47
C VAL A 140 28.55 3.72 -10.37
N LEU A 141 29.38 3.58 -11.40
CA LEU A 141 29.68 4.66 -12.35
C LEU A 141 28.42 5.09 -13.13
N GLN A 142 27.65 4.16 -13.66
CA GLN A 142 26.40 4.43 -14.37
C GLN A 142 25.38 5.10 -13.45
N ALA A 143 25.31 4.71 -12.18
CA ALA A 143 24.47 5.35 -11.19
C ALA A 143 24.90 6.81 -10.95
N ALA A 144 26.21 7.07 -10.85
CA ALA A 144 26.75 8.41 -10.71
C ALA A 144 26.45 9.30 -11.94
N GLU A 145 26.57 8.76 -13.14
CA GLU A 145 26.29 9.49 -14.39
C GLU A 145 24.84 9.94 -14.51
N ARG A 146 23.90 9.13 -13.98
CA ARG A 146 22.45 9.44 -13.98
C ARG A 146 22.00 10.32 -12.83
N SER A 147 22.82 10.50 -11.81
CA SER A 147 22.46 11.23 -10.59
C SER A 147 22.86 12.70 -10.66
N ASP A 148 22.14 13.55 -9.93
CA ASP A 148 22.49 14.94 -9.67
C ASP A 148 23.34 15.07 -8.39
N ASN A 149 24.00 16.23 -8.23
CA ASN A 149 24.67 16.55 -6.97
C ASN A 149 23.64 16.75 -5.84
N PRO A 150 23.96 16.33 -4.59
CA PRO A 150 25.26 15.78 -4.13
C PRO A 150 25.42 14.26 -4.28
N LEU A 151 24.40 13.55 -4.79
CA LEU A 151 24.43 12.07 -4.89
C LEU A 151 25.52 11.59 -5.85
N ARG A 152 25.70 12.26 -6.99
CA ARG A 152 26.77 12.00 -7.96
C ARG A 152 28.16 12.01 -7.30
N GLU A 153 28.45 13.03 -6.51
CA GLU A 153 29.75 13.16 -5.86
C GLU A 153 30.02 11.98 -4.90
N ARG A 154 29.03 11.59 -4.13
CA ARG A 154 29.14 10.43 -3.22
C ARG A 154 29.36 9.11 -3.96
N LEU A 155 28.66 8.89 -5.06
CA LEU A 155 28.82 7.70 -5.91
C LEU A 155 30.20 7.69 -6.60
N MET A 156 30.70 8.83 -7.05
CA MET A 156 32.04 8.95 -7.63
C MET A 156 33.13 8.67 -6.59
N LEU A 157 32.94 9.09 -5.34
CA LEU A 157 33.85 8.74 -4.25
C LEU A 157 33.85 7.22 -4.00
N LEU A 158 32.68 6.59 -3.93
CA LEU A 158 32.56 5.12 -3.80
C LEU A 158 33.27 4.40 -4.96
N HIS A 159 33.05 4.85 -6.20
CA HIS A 159 33.71 4.27 -7.40
C HIS A 159 35.25 4.40 -7.33
N HIS A 160 35.76 5.55 -6.87
CA HIS A 160 37.18 5.79 -6.71
C HIS A 160 37.79 4.89 -5.63
N GLU A 161 37.13 4.77 -4.49
CA GLU A 161 37.55 3.90 -3.38
C GLU A 161 37.61 2.43 -3.83
N LEU A 162 36.55 1.93 -4.46
CA LEU A 162 36.51 0.57 -5.02
C LEU A 162 37.70 0.28 -5.96
N SER A 163 38.09 1.27 -6.78
CA SER A 163 39.19 1.10 -7.73
C SER A 163 40.58 0.97 -7.10
N GLY A 164 40.76 1.41 -5.83
CA GLY A 164 42.02 1.35 -5.10
C GLY A 164 42.16 0.15 -4.17
N LEU A 165 41.11 -0.62 -3.94
CA LEU A 165 41.08 -1.71 -2.95
C LEU A 165 41.42 -3.07 -3.56
N LEU A 166 41.90 -4.00 -2.70
CA LEU A 166 42.07 -5.41 -3.05
C LEU A 166 40.69 -6.08 -3.25
N GLU A 167 40.65 -7.19 -3.99
CA GLU A 167 39.40 -7.90 -4.32
C GLU A 167 38.53 -8.20 -3.10
N THR A 168 39.12 -8.71 -2.03
CA THR A 168 38.42 -9.02 -0.76
C THR A 168 37.82 -7.78 -0.09
N GLU A 169 38.53 -6.65 -0.16
CA GLU A 169 38.05 -5.36 0.38
C GLU A 169 36.92 -4.77 -0.49
N GLN A 170 37.02 -4.91 -1.83
CA GLN A 170 35.95 -4.53 -2.75
C GLN A 170 34.68 -5.31 -2.46
N VAL A 171 34.78 -6.64 -2.27
CA VAL A 171 33.60 -7.47 -1.90
C VAL A 171 32.97 -6.95 -0.62
N ALA A 172 33.75 -6.69 0.42
CA ALA A 172 33.26 -6.19 1.70
C ALA A 172 32.56 -4.83 1.53
N LEU A 173 33.12 -3.92 0.73
CA LEU A 173 32.56 -2.59 0.50
C LEU A 173 31.26 -2.65 -0.33
N PHE A 174 31.18 -3.49 -1.36
CA PHE A 174 29.94 -3.69 -2.11
C PHE A 174 28.80 -4.26 -1.26
N LEU A 175 29.12 -5.18 -0.34
CA LEU A 175 28.15 -5.82 0.52
C LEU A 175 27.83 -5.00 1.80
N HIS A 176 28.45 -3.83 1.97
CA HIS A 176 28.19 -2.95 3.09
C HIS A 176 26.86 -2.20 2.94
N ASP A 177 26.15 -2.02 4.05
CA ASP A 177 24.83 -1.36 4.08
C ASP A 177 24.86 0.07 3.54
N ASP A 178 25.95 0.82 3.76
CA ASP A 178 26.09 2.19 3.25
C ASP A 178 26.16 2.23 1.73
N SER A 179 26.81 1.25 1.10
CA SER A 179 26.85 1.11 -0.36
C SER A 179 25.47 0.78 -0.91
N ALA A 180 24.76 -0.16 -0.28
CA ALA A 180 23.40 -0.50 -0.63
C ALA A 180 22.46 0.72 -0.51
N HIS A 181 22.54 1.45 0.60
CA HIS A 181 21.73 2.64 0.82
C HIS A 181 22.02 3.75 -0.21
N LEU A 182 23.30 3.96 -0.55
CA LEU A 182 23.68 4.94 -1.55
C LEU A 182 23.16 4.58 -2.95
N MET A 183 23.26 3.30 -3.34
CA MET A 183 22.78 2.80 -4.63
C MET A 183 21.25 2.79 -4.72
N THR A 184 20.54 2.54 -3.62
CA THR A 184 19.08 2.68 -3.56
C THR A 184 18.62 4.10 -3.87
N GLN A 185 19.35 5.13 -3.43
CA GLN A 185 19.02 6.52 -3.76
C GLN A 185 19.20 6.85 -5.25
N ALA A 186 20.06 6.12 -5.95
CA ALA A 186 20.36 6.28 -7.36
C ALA A 186 19.63 5.26 -8.26
N ASP A 187 18.75 4.44 -7.68
CA ASP A 187 18.03 3.40 -8.42
C ASP A 187 17.13 4.03 -9.49
N HIS A 188 17.26 3.53 -10.71
CA HIS A 188 16.50 4.00 -11.87
C HIS A 188 15.20 3.22 -12.11
N HIS A 189 14.85 2.33 -11.17
CA HIS A 189 13.66 1.48 -11.19
C HIS A 189 13.55 0.68 -12.51
N ALA A 190 14.54 -0.17 -12.78
CA ALA A 190 14.58 -0.98 -14.01
C ALA A 190 13.31 -1.85 -14.12
N TYR A 191 12.66 -1.81 -15.28
CA TYR A 191 11.42 -2.55 -15.57
C TYR A 191 10.27 -2.24 -14.61
N LEU A 192 10.15 -0.98 -14.20
CA LEU A 192 9.08 -0.53 -13.31
C LEU A 192 7.70 -1.01 -13.76
N SER A 193 7.02 -1.71 -12.88
CA SER A 193 5.62 -2.13 -13.01
C SER A 193 4.80 -1.49 -11.92
N ILE A 194 3.59 -1.04 -12.25
CA ILE A 194 2.67 -0.39 -11.31
C ILE A 194 1.33 -1.10 -11.40
N SER A 195 0.78 -1.49 -10.25
CA SER A 195 -0.56 -2.09 -10.18
C SER A 195 -1.65 -1.07 -10.51
N THR A 196 -2.89 -1.55 -10.62
CA THR A 196 -4.08 -0.68 -10.53
C THR A 196 -4.02 0.14 -9.23
N VAL A 197 -4.57 1.35 -9.28
CA VAL A 197 -4.75 2.21 -8.10
C VAL A 197 -6.05 1.80 -7.40
N TYR A 198 -5.96 1.49 -6.11
CA TYR A 198 -7.08 0.99 -5.30
C TYR A 198 -7.57 2.06 -4.35
N PRO A 199 -8.88 2.33 -4.32
CA PRO A 199 -9.46 3.36 -3.47
C PRO A 199 -9.66 2.89 -2.03
N ILE A 200 -9.51 3.82 -1.08
CA ILE A 200 -9.80 3.64 0.35
C ILE A 200 -10.68 4.80 0.80
N ASP A 201 -11.73 4.51 1.53
CA ASP A 201 -12.60 5.51 2.14
C ASP A 201 -12.39 5.51 3.66
N VAL A 202 -11.73 6.56 4.15
CA VAL A 202 -11.34 6.70 5.55
C VAL A 202 -12.40 7.52 6.29
N GLU A 203 -13.12 6.86 7.16
CA GLU A 203 -14.15 7.42 8.01
C GLU A 203 -13.57 7.93 9.35
N ARG A 204 -14.39 8.63 10.11
CA ARG A 204 -14.08 8.97 11.50
C ARG A 204 -13.85 7.71 12.34
N GLU A 205 -13.05 7.78 13.39
CA GLU A 205 -12.72 6.65 14.27
C GLU A 205 -13.99 5.94 14.81
N ARG A 206 -15.02 6.71 15.20
CA ARG A 206 -16.29 6.16 15.70
C ARG A 206 -17.14 5.44 14.67
N ALA A 207 -16.77 5.45 13.39
CA ALA A 207 -17.42 4.63 12.37
C ALA A 207 -17.01 3.16 12.48
N GLN A 208 -15.89 2.84 13.12
CA GLN A 208 -15.46 1.46 13.38
C GLN A 208 -16.33 0.76 14.43
N PHE A 209 -16.66 1.51 15.50
CA PHE A 209 -17.54 1.05 16.57
C PHE A 209 -18.21 2.24 17.24
N ALA A 210 -19.52 2.13 17.47
CA ALA A 210 -20.29 3.09 18.26
C ALA A 210 -21.44 2.39 19.00
N SER A 211 -21.68 2.80 20.23
CA SER A 211 -22.84 2.35 21.01
C SER A 211 -24.05 3.20 20.67
N TRP A 212 -25.15 2.57 20.34
CA TRP A 212 -26.37 3.25 19.89
C TRP A 212 -27.46 3.18 20.96
N TYR A 213 -28.10 4.31 21.26
CA TYR A 213 -29.27 4.40 22.12
C TYR A 213 -30.51 4.77 21.30
N GLU A 214 -31.48 3.88 21.27
CA GLU A 214 -32.76 4.13 20.58
C GLU A 214 -33.78 4.72 21.54
N LEU A 215 -34.46 5.77 21.12
CA LEU A 215 -35.61 6.30 21.84
C LEU A 215 -36.66 6.89 20.91
N PHE A 216 -37.92 6.84 21.35
CA PHE A 216 -39.03 7.53 20.70
C PHE A 216 -39.20 8.94 21.31
N PRO A 217 -38.98 10.01 20.55
CA PRO A 217 -39.13 11.37 21.07
C PRO A 217 -40.49 11.63 21.71
N ARG A 218 -41.54 11.05 21.16
CA ARG A 218 -42.92 11.22 21.71
C ARG A 218 -43.11 10.57 23.07
N SER A 219 -42.33 9.55 23.42
CA SER A 219 -42.43 8.80 24.68
C SER A 219 -41.52 9.33 25.78
N ILE A 220 -40.67 10.32 25.51
CA ILE A 220 -39.62 10.79 26.43
C ILE A 220 -40.08 11.90 27.37
N THR A 221 -41.35 12.10 27.60
CA THR A 221 -41.88 13.11 28.53
C THR A 221 -42.29 12.49 29.84
N ASP A 222 -42.11 13.21 30.93
CA ASP A 222 -42.64 12.88 32.26
C ASP A 222 -44.06 13.48 32.50
N ASP A 223 -44.57 14.27 31.55
CA ASP A 223 -45.90 14.89 31.63
C ASP A 223 -46.93 13.99 30.90
N PRO A 224 -47.89 13.37 31.65
CA PRO A 224 -48.88 12.50 31.10
C PRO A 224 -49.91 13.22 30.20
N ALA A 225 -49.98 14.56 30.25
CA ALA A 225 -50.95 15.38 29.51
C ALA A 225 -50.48 15.69 28.06
N ARG A 226 -49.22 15.45 27.76
CA ARG A 226 -48.65 15.75 26.42
C ARG A 226 -47.65 14.67 25.98
N HIS A 227 -47.45 14.58 24.66
CA HIS A 227 -46.35 13.79 24.15
C HIS A 227 -44.97 14.51 24.28
N GLY A 228 -43.90 13.76 24.29
CA GLY A 228 -42.52 14.29 24.26
C GLY A 228 -42.22 15.05 22.99
N THR A 229 -41.25 15.92 23.07
CA THR A 229 -40.73 16.78 22.01
C THR A 229 -39.22 16.63 21.92
N PHE A 230 -38.59 17.23 20.91
CA PHE A 230 -37.11 17.28 20.83
C PHE A 230 -36.48 18.05 21.98
N ASN A 231 -37.20 18.99 22.62
CA ASN A 231 -36.69 19.65 23.80
C ASN A 231 -36.61 18.69 25.01
N ASP A 232 -37.56 17.77 25.14
CA ASP A 232 -37.49 16.71 26.16
C ASP A 232 -36.33 15.75 25.89
N VAL A 233 -36.09 15.40 24.63
CA VAL A 233 -34.91 14.62 24.22
C VAL A 233 -33.62 15.35 24.57
N HIS A 234 -33.52 16.63 24.21
CA HIS A 234 -32.35 17.46 24.56
C HIS A 234 -32.01 17.43 26.03
N ALA A 235 -33.04 17.51 26.91
CA ALA A 235 -32.86 17.42 28.36
C ALA A 235 -32.31 16.05 28.82
N ARG A 236 -32.50 14.98 28.06
CA ARG A 236 -32.02 13.61 28.35
C ARG A 236 -30.63 13.31 27.80
N LEU A 237 -30.06 14.12 26.89
CA LEU A 237 -28.77 13.88 26.27
C LEU A 237 -27.63 13.70 27.30
N PRO A 238 -27.51 14.50 28.37
CA PRO A 238 -26.46 14.28 29.39
C PRO A 238 -26.53 12.89 30.01
N MET A 239 -27.72 12.41 30.37
CA MET A 239 -27.92 11.08 30.96
C MET A 239 -27.51 9.97 29.94
N ILE A 240 -27.90 10.12 28.68
CA ILE A 240 -27.56 9.12 27.63
C ILE A 240 -26.04 9.09 27.39
N HIS A 241 -25.39 10.26 27.37
CA HIS A 241 -23.94 10.39 27.28
C HIS A 241 -23.24 9.74 28.48
N ASP A 242 -23.73 9.99 29.71
CA ASP A 242 -23.15 9.45 30.96
C ASP A 242 -23.25 7.92 31.03
N MET A 243 -24.25 7.33 30.32
CA MET A 243 -24.37 5.89 30.16
C MET A 243 -23.34 5.30 29.15
N GLY A 244 -22.58 6.16 28.45
CA GLY A 244 -21.53 5.74 27.51
C GLY A 244 -22.02 5.48 26.08
N PHE A 245 -23.18 6.01 25.68
CA PHE A 245 -23.66 5.92 24.31
C PHE A 245 -23.08 7.01 23.43
N ASP A 246 -22.72 6.66 22.19
CA ASP A 246 -22.10 7.53 21.18
C ASP A 246 -23.12 8.12 20.20
N VAL A 247 -24.16 7.37 19.88
CA VAL A 247 -25.14 7.71 18.86
C VAL A 247 -26.55 7.60 19.43
N LEU A 248 -27.37 8.62 19.16
CA LEU A 248 -28.79 8.60 19.45
C LEU A 248 -29.55 8.27 18.16
N TYR A 249 -30.33 7.19 18.17
CA TYR A 249 -31.16 6.76 17.06
C TYR A 249 -32.63 7.06 17.31
N PHE A 250 -33.28 7.66 16.35
CA PHE A 250 -34.73 7.83 16.34
C PHE A 250 -35.39 6.92 15.32
N PRO A 251 -36.41 6.14 15.69
CA PRO A 251 -37.34 5.59 14.71
C PRO A 251 -37.99 6.71 13.88
N PRO A 252 -38.73 6.38 12.80
CA PRO A 252 -39.31 7.41 11.93
C PRO A 252 -40.06 8.49 12.69
N ILE A 253 -39.66 9.75 12.49
CA ILE A 253 -40.20 10.94 13.18
C ILE A 253 -41.13 11.78 12.32
N HIS A 254 -41.63 11.22 11.22
CA HIS A 254 -42.52 11.91 10.31
C HIS A 254 -43.85 12.30 10.98
N PRO A 255 -44.53 13.35 10.51
CA PRO A 255 -45.87 13.66 10.95
C PRO A 255 -46.81 12.47 10.73
N ILE A 256 -47.59 12.11 11.74
CA ILE A 256 -48.56 11.02 11.65
C ILE A 256 -49.73 11.44 10.80
N GLY A 257 -50.06 10.65 9.79
CA GLY A 257 -51.26 10.86 8.97
C GLY A 257 -52.52 10.66 9.78
N ARG A 258 -53.46 11.59 9.67
CA ARG A 258 -54.74 11.57 10.42
C ARG A 258 -55.79 10.60 9.88
N LYS A 259 -55.62 10.10 8.65
CA LYS A 259 -56.66 9.32 7.92
C LYS A 259 -56.49 7.81 7.96
N ILE A 260 -55.40 7.27 8.36
CA ILE A 260 -55.18 5.82 8.48
C ILE A 260 -54.70 5.55 9.90
N GLY A 261 -55.61 5.00 10.72
CA GLY A 261 -55.45 4.81 12.16
C GLY A 261 -54.49 3.72 12.57
N ARG A 262 -53.24 3.80 12.09
CA ARG A 262 -52.12 3.07 12.69
C ARG A 262 -51.02 4.08 13.04
N ALA A 263 -51.21 4.73 14.17
CA ALA A 263 -50.06 5.24 14.90
C ALA A 263 -49.28 4.02 15.38
N HIS A 264 -48.11 3.77 14.80
CA HIS A 264 -47.12 3.00 15.53
C HIS A 264 -46.64 3.91 16.65
N VAL A 265 -47.14 3.64 17.84
CA VAL A 265 -46.71 4.22 19.09
C VAL A 265 -45.37 3.58 19.42
#